data_a94f2f68ae93cfe3ed18f545f9ced7ca
#
_entry.id   a94f2f68ae93cfe3ed18f545f9ced7ca
#
_cell.length_a   1.000
_cell.length_b   1.000
_cell.length_c   1.000
_cell.angle_alpha   90.00
_cell.angle_beta   90.00
_cell.angle_gamma   90.00
#
_symmetry.space_group_name_H-M   'P 1'
#
loop_
_entity.id
_entity.type
_entity.pdbx_description
1 polymer ?
#
loop_
_entity_poly.entity_id
_entity_poly.type
_entity_poly.pdbx_seq_one_letter_code
_entity_poly.pdbx_strand_id
1 'polypeptide(L)'
;MTTVREAYEAELITRGYTSDPAQLRAVEELERCANEWAAYKEKRSSKLKKLFNRPDIPQGVYMFGGVGRGKSFLMDCFFNAVPIQRKVRLHFHEFMREVHRELAELKDIADPLEVLGKRISERYKLLCFDEFHVAFITDAMILHRLLDSLFRNGVGFVTTSNFHPDDLYPNGLHRDRILPAIELLKAKLAIINVDNGTDYRRRTMEKVKLYHTPLGETSDQALNEAFNQLAEAHDEDPVLHIESREIRAVRKAGGVVWFDFRTLCGGPRSQNDYLEIATQFHTLILSNVPAMSVRMASEARRFTWLVDVLYDRRVKIIMSAEVEPEGLYTEGPLAHEFPRTVSRLDEMQSAEFLALERRMVDTRLT
;
A
#
# COMPACT_ATOMS: atom_id res chain seq x y z
N MET A 1 0.21 25.27 -13.15
CA MET A 1 -0.02 23.91 -12.62
C MET A 1 1.33 23.23 -12.62
N THR A 2 1.73 22.67 -11.51
CA THR A 2 2.98 21.90 -11.41
C THR A 2 2.87 20.67 -12.30
N THR A 3 3.84 20.40 -13.16
CA THR A 3 3.89 19.21 -14.01
C THR A 3 4.32 18.00 -13.18
N VAL A 4 4.13 16.77 -13.70
CA VAL A 4 4.60 15.55 -13.04
C VAL A 4 6.11 15.59 -12.87
N ARG A 5 6.83 16.08 -13.90
CA ARG A 5 8.29 16.22 -13.87
C ARG A 5 8.74 17.24 -12.80
N GLU A 6 8.13 18.42 -12.73
CA GLU A 6 8.44 19.41 -11.71
C GLU A 6 8.19 18.88 -10.29
N ALA A 7 7.09 18.14 -10.09
CA ALA A 7 6.79 17.49 -8.82
C ALA A 7 7.85 16.43 -8.46
N TYR A 8 8.26 15.61 -9.43
CA TYR A 8 9.31 14.61 -9.26
C TYR A 8 10.66 15.25 -8.89
N GLU A 9 11.09 16.28 -9.60
CA GLU A 9 12.37 16.97 -9.36
C GLU A 9 12.38 17.66 -7.98
N ALA A 10 11.29 18.32 -7.61
CA ALA A 10 11.16 18.97 -6.31
C ALA A 10 11.26 17.96 -5.14
N GLU A 11 10.62 16.82 -5.28
CA GLU A 11 10.67 15.76 -4.28
C GLU A 11 12.05 15.07 -4.19
N LEU A 12 12.75 14.89 -5.31
CA LEU A 12 14.12 14.38 -5.30
C LEU A 12 15.04 15.29 -4.47
N ILE A 13 14.91 16.62 -4.65
CA ILE A 13 15.69 17.59 -3.88
C ILE A 13 15.35 17.49 -2.39
N THR A 14 14.06 17.45 -2.05
CA THR A 14 13.58 17.37 -0.66
C THR A 14 14.08 16.12 0.06
N ARG A 15 14.14 14.98 -0.65
CA ARG A 15 14.55 13.69 -0.09
C ARG A 15 16.05 13.40 -0.24
N GLY A 16 16.80 14.26 -0.92
CA GLY A 16 18.23 14.04 -1.21
C GLY A 16 18.49 12.82 -2.11
N TYR A 17 17.56 12.50 -3.00
CA TYR A 17 17.68 11.38 -3.95
C TYR A 17 18.23 11.86 -5.28
N THR A 18 18.85 10.93 -6.01
CA THR A 18 19.32 11.15 -7.38
C THR A 18 18.32 10.56 -8.37
N SER A 19 18.18 11.23 -9.50
CA SER A 19 17.34 10.78 -10.61
C SER A 19 17.78 9.41 -11.14
N ASP A 20 16.79 8.59 -11.49
CA ASP A 20 16.94 7.22 -11.96
C ASP A 20 16.36 7.08 -13.37
N PRO A 21 17.11 6.50 -14.34
CA PRO A 21 16.63 6.33 -15.71
C PRO A 21 15.32 5.54 -15.84
N ALA A 22 15.07 4.55 -14.96
CA ALA A 22 13.81 3.79 -14.97
C ALA A 22 12.64 4.64 -14.46
N GLN A 23 12.87 5.42 -13.40
CA GLN A 23 11.88 6.36 -12.90
C GLN A 23 11.61 7.49 -13.90
N LEU A 24 12.62 8.01 -14.59
CA LEU A 24 12.43 9.04 -15.61
C LEU A 24 11.53 8.58 -16.75
N ARG A 25 11.68 7.35 -17.24
CA ARG A 25 10.75 6.78 -18.24
C ARG A 25 9.32 6.75 -17.73
N ALA A 26 9.13 6.38 -16.46
CA ALA A 26 7.80 6.39 -15.85
C ALA A 26 7.26 7.82 -15.71
N VAL A 27 8.09 8.80 -15.33
CA VAL A 27 7.73 10.23 -15.28
C VAL A 27 7.27 10.71 -16.66
N GLU A 28 7.96 10.35 -17.74
CA GLU A 28 7.59 10.73 -19.11
C GLU A 28 6.20 10.18 -19.48
N GLU A 29 5.91 8.92 -19.17
CA GLU A 29 4.60 8.34 -19.44
C GLU A 29 3.49 8.90 -18.54
N LEU A 30 3.79 9.18 -17.28
CA LEU A 30 2.85 9.83 -16.38
C LEU A 30 2.56 11.28 -16.81
N GLU A 31 3.57 12.02 -17.28
CA GLU A 31 3.41 13.37 -17.84
C GLU A 31 2.56 13.34 -19.11
N ARG A 32 2.80 12.37 -20.04
CA ARG A 32 1.95 12.15 -21.21
C ARG A 32 0.49 11.95 -20.78
N CYS A 33 0.25 11.05 -19.84
CA CYS A 33 -1.08 10.73 -19.34
C CYS A 33 -1.75 11.97 -18.71
N ALA A 34 -1.02 12.75 -17.90
CA ALA A 34 -1.55 13.97 -17.29
C ALA A 34 -1.92 15.04 -18.32
N ASN A 35 -1.10 15.21 -19.37
CA ASN A 35 -1.35 16.14 -20.47
C ASN A 35 -2.57 15.71 -21.30
N GLU A 36 -2.73 14.42 -21.58
CA GLU A 36 -3.92 13.89 -22.26
C GLU A 36 -5.20 14.11 -21.43
N TRP A 37 -5.12 13.95 -20.09
CA TRP A 37 -6.23 14.29 -19.20
C TRP A 37 -6.56 15.77 -19.17
N ALA A 38 -5.56 16.64 -19.27
CA ALA A 38 -5.76 18.09 -19.40
C ALA A 38 -6.51 18.41 -20.70
N ALA A 39 -6.08 17.86 -21.83
CA ALA A 39 -6.74 18.00 -23.12
C ALA A 39 -8.17 17.42 -23.12
N TYR A 40 -8.37 16.25 -22.48
CA TYR A 40 -9.70 15.66 -22.28
C TYR A 40 -10.63 16.60 -21.52
N LYS A 41 -10.15 17.19 -20.42
CA LYS A 41 -10.90 18.18 -19.62
C LYS A 41 -11.28 19.41 -20.45
N GLU A 42 -10.36 19.92 -21.24
CA GLU A 42 -10.58 21.10 -22.10
C GLU A 42 -11.66 20.83 -23.17
N LYS A 43 -11.60 19.67 -23.84
CA LYS A 43 -12.62 19.23 -24.80
C LYS A 43 -14.01 19.11 -24.19
N ARG A 44 -14.14 18.99 -22.88
CA ARG A 44 -15.38 18.85 -22.11
C ARG A 44 -15.63 19.99 -21.11
N SER A 45 -15.03 21.15 -21.32
CA SER A 45 -15.05 22.29 -20.36
C SER A 45 -16.44 22.97 -20.26
N SER A 46 -17.31 22.84 -21.23
CA SER A 46 -18.67 23.43 -21.21
C SER A 46 -19.76 22.39 -21.43
N LYS A 47 -21.02 22.71 -21.04
CA LYS A 47 -22.18 21.83 -21.27
C LYS A 47 -22.36 21.49 -22.76
N LEU A 48 -22.19 22.46 -23.65
CA LEU A 48 -22.26 22.27 -25.10
C LEU A 48 -21.14 21.35 -25.60
N LYS A 49 -19.88 21.59 -25.19
CA LYS A 49 -18.76 20.73 -25.54
C LYS A 49 -18.95 19.28 -25.04
N LYS A 50 -19.56 19.08 -23.87
CA LYS A 50 -19.86 17.75 -23.34
C LYS A 50 -20.90 16.99 -24.18
N LEU A 51 -21.86 17.70 -24.78
CA LEU A 51 -22.91 17.11 -25.61
C LEU A 51 -22.35 16.63 -26.97
N PHE A 52 -21.48 17.44 -27.59
CA PHE A 52 -20.96 17.18 -28.93
C PHE A 52 -19.63 16.43 -28.96
N ASN A 53 -18.82 16.49 -27.88
CA ASN A 53 -17.53 15.83 -27.81
C ASN A 53 -17.55 14.65 -26.82
N ARG A 54 -17.32 13.47 -27.36
CA ARG A 54 -17.07 12.24 -26.58
C ARG A 54 -15.65 11.74 -26.88
N PRO A 55 -14.61 12.46 -26.44
CA PRO A 55 -13.25 12.00 -26.65
C PRO A 55 -13.02 10.69 -25.91
N ASP A 56 -12.17 9.84 -26.48
CA ASP A 56 -11.69 8.66 -25.79
C ASP A 56 -10.98 9.04 -24.49
N ILE A 57 -11.05 8.16 -23.50
CA ILE A 57 -10.29 8.34 -22.26
C ILE A 57 -8.80 8.18 -22.57
N PRO A 58 -7.94 8.96 -21.91
CA PRO A 58 -6.49 8.81 -22.06
C PRO A 58 -6.03 7.39 -21.74
N GLN A 59 -4.99 6.94 -22.45
CA GLN A 59 -4.31 5.70 -22.10
C GLN A 59 -3.69 5.87 -20.72
N GLY A 60 -4.01 4.96 -19.81
CA GLY A 60 -3.45 4.98 -18.46
C GLY A 60 -2.01 4.47 -18.40
N VAL A 61 -1.52 4.28 -17.16
CA VAL A 61 -0.16 3.77 -16.92
C VAL A 61 -0.21 2.65 -15.87
N TYR A 62 0.48 1.56 -16.15
CA TYR A 62 0.72 0.45 -15.23
C TYR A 62 2.21 0.39 -14.91
N MET A 63 2.58 0.86 -13.73
CA MET A 63 3.96 0.84 -13.25
C MET A 63 4.21 -0.44 -12.46
N PHE A 64 5.20 -1.24 -12.88
CA PHE A 64 5.56 -2.44 -12.14
C PHE A 64 7.06 -2.50 -11.84
N GLY A 65 7.41 -3.31 -10.84
CA GLY A 65 8.80 -3.51 -10.40
C GLY A 65 8.84 -3.93 -8.94
N GLY A 66 10.00 -4.34 -8.47
CA GLY A 66 10.22 -4.77 -7.10
C GLY A 66 9.81 -3.74 -6.04
N VAL A 67 9.80 -4.17 -4.79
CA VAL A 67 9.52 -3.30 -3.64
C VAL A 67 10.63 -2.24 -3.51
N GLY A 68 10.29 -1.02 -3.04
CA GLY A 68 11.29 0.03 -2.83
C GLY A 68 11.81 0.72 -4.09
N ARG A 69 11.11 0.62 -5.21
CA ARG A 69 11.50 1.25 -6.49
C ARG A 69 10.91 2.66 -6.70
N GLY A 70 10.25 3.20 -5.68
CA GLY A 70 9.64 4.53 -5.75
C GLY A 70 8.32 4.61 -6.51
N LYS A 71 7.60 3.48 -6.71
CA LYS A 71 6.31 3.46 -7.43
C LYS A 71 5.27 4.37 -6.79
N SER A 72 5.11 4.29 -5.46
CA SER A 72 4.15 5.11 -4.70
C SER A 72 4.50 6.59 -4.77
N PHE A 73 5.79 6.90 -4.75
CA PHE A 73 6.32 8.25 -4.95
C PHE A 73 5.97 8.82 -6.33
N LEU A 74 6.17 8.04 -7.40
CA LEU A 74 5.79 8.41 -8.76
C LEU A 74 4.27 8.61 -8.90
N MET A 75 3.48 7.76 -8.24
CA MET A 75 2.03 7.89 -8.17
C MET A 75 1.62 9.19 -7.47
N ASP A 76 2.30 9.61 -6.39
CA ASP A 76 2.06 10.90 -5.72
C ASP A 76 2.29 12.06 -6.66
N CYS A 77 3.42 12.07 -7.37
CA CYS A 77 3.74 13.13 -8.33
C CYS A 77 2.64 13.26 -9.40
N PHE A 78 2.19 12.13 -9.95
CA PHE A 78 1.11 12.10 -10.93
C PHE A 78 -0.23 12.55 -10.34
N PHE A 79 -0.63 11.94 -9.20
CA PHE A 79 -1.92 12.22 -8.59
C PHE A 79 -2.09 13.70 -8.23
N ASN A 80 -1.02 14.34 -7.78
CA ASN A 80 -1.05 15.76 -7.43
C ASN A 80 -1.08 16.67 -8.69
N ALA A 81 -0.38 16.29 -9.76
CA ALA A 81 -0.25 17.09 -10.98
C ALA A 81 -1.47 16.98 -11.90
N VAL A 82 -2.11 15.78 -12.02
CA VAL A 82 -3.21 15.56 -12.97
C VAL A 82 -4.42 16.45 -12.68
N PRO A 83 -4.95 17.22 -13.66
CA PRO A 83 -5.94 18.28 -13.43
C PRO A 83 -7.39 17.76 -13.39
N ILE A 84 -7.62 16.57 -12.86
CA ILE A 84 -8.93 15.94 -12.74
C ILE A 84 -9.42 16.07 -11.29
N GLN A 85 -10.63 16.59 -11.08
CA GLN A 85 -11.22 16.74 -9.75
C GLN A 85 -11.83 15.44 -9.23
N ARG A 86 -12.52 14.68 -10.12
CA ARG A 86 -13.14 13.39 -9.78
C ARG A 86 -12.12 12.27 -9.92
N LYS A 87 -11.08 12.31 -9.13
CA LYS A 87 -10.04 11.28 -9.01
C LYS A 87 -10.01 10.74 -7.59
N VAL A 88 -9.62 9.49 -7.45
CA VAL A 88 -9.38 8.86 -6.15
C VAL A 88 -8.13 8.00 -6.24
N ARG A 89 -7.40 7.92 -5.13
CA ARG A 89 -6.28 7.01 -4.93
C ARG A 89 -6.57 6.13 -3.73
N LEU A 90 -6.38 4.84 -3.88
CA LEU A 90 -6.62 3.84 -2.85
C LEU A 90 -5.87 2.55 -3.17
N HIS A 91 -5.68 1.71 -2.18
CA HIS A 91 -5.13 0.38 -2.41
C HIS A 91 -6.13 -0.51 -3.15
N PHE A 92 -5.64 -1.33 -4.08
CA PHE A 92 -6.50 -2.19 -4.90
C PHE A 92 -7.36 -3.15 -4.06
N HIS A 93 -6.83 -3.70 -2.97
CA HIS A 93 -7.59 -4.58 -2.10
C HIS A 93 -8.75 -3.86 -1.36
N GLU A 94 -8.58 -2.57 -1.00
CA GLU A 94 -9.63 -1.74 -0.41
C GLU A 94 -10.75 -1.50 -1.42
N PHE A 95 -10.38 -1.21 -2.66
CA PHE A 95 -11.34 -1.08 -3.76
C PHE A 95 -12.13 -2.37 -3.97
N MET A 96 -11.48 -3.54 -4.02
CA MET A 96 -12.16 -4.81 -4.22
C MET A 96 -13.09 -5.16 -3.06
N ARG A 97 -12.72 -4.85 -1.83
CA ARG A 97 -13.59 -4.99 -0.66
C ARG A 97 -14.88 -4.17 -0.79
N GLU A 98 -14.77 -2.93 -1.24
CA GLU A 98 -15.92 -2.06 -1.50
C GLU A 98 -16.78 -2.60 -2.65
N VAL A 99 -16.15 -3.07 -3.72
CA VAL A 99 -16.83 -3.74 -4.83
C VAL A 99 -17.67 -4.92 -4.36
N HIS A 100 -17.10 -5.81 -3.55
CA HIS A 100 -17.83 -6.96 -3.00
C HIS A 100 -18.98 -6.54 -2.09
N ARG A 101 -18.80 -5.49 -1.30
CA ARG A 101 -19.87 -4.94 -0.45
C ARG A 101 -21.03 -4.40 -1.31
N GLU A 102 -20.73 -3.56 -2.29
CA GLU A 102 -21.78 -3.00 -3.17
C GLU A 102 -22.45 -4.11 -4.02
N LEU A 103 -21.71 -5.13 -4.46
CA LEU A 103 -22.29 -6.28 -5.17
C LEU A 103 -23.27 -7.09 -4.30
N ALA A 104 -22.98 -7.21 -3.00
CA ALA A 104 -23.89 -7.89 -2.08
C ALA A 104 -25.24 -7.16 -1.93
N GLU A 105 -25.30 -5.86 -2.18
CA GLU A 105 -26.54 -5.06 -2.19
C GLU A 105 -27.31 -5.19 -3.52
N LEU A 106 -26.66 -5.67 -4.59
CA LEU A 106 -27.21 -5.75 -5.95
C LEU A 106 -27.67 -7.19 -6.34
N LYS A 107 -28.01 -8.04 -5.36
CA LYS A 107 -28.28 -9.48 -5.58
C LYS A 107 -29.41 -9.78 -6.57
N ASP A 108 -30.40 -8.90 -6.71
CA ASP A 108 -31.57 -9.09 -7.56
C ASP A 108 -31.45 -8.42 -8.94
N ILE A 109 -30.25 -7.96 -9.31
CA ILE A 109 -30.01 -7.26 -10.57
C ILE A 109 -29.35 -8.20 -11.58
N ALA A 110 -29.86 -8.21 -12.81
CA ALA A 110 -29.39 -9.11 -13.87
C ALA A 110 -27.90 -8.92 -14.22
N ASP A 111 -27.40 -7.68 -14.21
CA ASP A 111 -25.98 -7.36 -14.45
C ASP A 111 -25.45 -6.38 -13.39
N PRO A 112 -25.11 -6.88 -12.18
CA PRO A 112 -24.71 -6.03 -11.09
C PRO A 112 -23.36 -5.32 -11.33
N LEU A 113 -22.44 -5.93 -12.09
CA LEU A 113 -21.13 -5.33 -12.41
C LEU A 113 -21.26 -4.14 -13.36
N GLU A 114 -22.19 -4.17 -14.29
CA GLU A 114 -22.48 -3.03 -15.18
C GLU A 114 -23.08 -1.85 -14.40
N VAL A 115 -24.03 -2.14 -13.51
CA VAL A 115 -24.61 -1.12 -12.63
C VAL A 115 -23.57 -0.51 -11.71
N LEU A 116 -22.70 -1.34 -11.13
CA LEU A 116 -21.62 -0.89 -10.27
C LEU A 116 -20.61 -0.02 -11.03
N GLY A 117 -20.16 -0.45 -12.21
CA GLY A 117 -19.26 0.32 -13.05
C GLY A 117 -19.82 1.71 -13.40
N LYS A 118 -21.12 1.79 -13.69
CA LYS A 118 -21.82 3.06 -13.91
C LYS A 118 -21.81 3.93 -12.64
N ARG A 119 -22.18 3.41 -11.49
CA ARG A 119 -22.14 4.13 -10.19
C ARG A 119 -20.76 4.68 -9.89
N ILE A 120 -19.70 3.89 -10.07
CA ILE A 120 -18.33 4.31 -9.87
C ILE A 120 -17.96 5.44 -10.86
N SER A 121 -18.37 5.32 -12.14
CA SER A 121 -18.09 6.32 -13.17
C SER A 121 -18.79 7.68 -12.93
N GLU A 122 -19.86 7.69 -12.16
CA GLU A 122 -20.56 8.91 -11.72
C GLU A 122 -19.77 9.62 -10.60
N ARG A 123 -19.05 8.87 -9.76
CA ARG A 123 -18.20 9.41 -8.67
C ARG A 123 -16.83 9.83 -9.21
N TYR A 124 -16.18 8.96 -9.99
CA TYR A 124 -14.78 9.11 -10.38
C TYR A 124 -14.60 9.07 -11.91
N LYS A 125 -13.60 9.79 -12.40
CA LYS A 125 -13.13 9.74 -13.79
C LYS A 125 -11.74 9.12 -13.91
N LEU A 126 -10.99 9.14 -12.82
CA LEU A 126 -9.66 8.56 -12.75
C LEU A 126 -9.53 7.80 -11.43
N LEU A 127 -9.18 6.53 -11.53
CA LEU A 127 -8.83 5.67 -10.41
C LEU A 127 -7.32 5.44 -10.41
N CYS A 128 -6.68 5.74 -9.28
CA CYS A 128 -5.28 5.45 -9.06
C CYS A 128 -5.19 4.33 -8.02
N PHE A 129 -4.62 3.19 -8.41
CA PHE A 129 -4.48 2.06 -7.52
C PHE A 129 -3.05 1.86 -7.09
N ASP A 130 -2.85 1.82 -5.77
CA ASP A 130 -1.61 1.30 -5.21
C ASP A 130 -1.72 -0.21 -5.01
N GLU A 131 -0.58 -0.90 -5.19
CA GLU A 131 -0.43 -2.34 -4.97
C GLU A 131 -1.47 -3.20 -5.71
N PHE A 132 -1.64 -2.97 -7.00
CA PHE A 132 -2.54 -3.78 -7.83
C PHE A 132 -2.06 -5.23 -7.82
N HIS A 133 -2.78 -6.05 -7.07
CA HIS A 133 -2.48 -7.47 -6.89
C HIS A 133 -3.79 -8.26 -6.71
N VAL A 134 -3.90 -9.37 -7.42
CA VAL A 134 -5.07 -10.27 -7.34
C VAL A 134 -4.67 -11.49 -6.53
N ALA A 135 -5.17 -11.58 -5.30
CA ALA A 135 -4.87 -12.67 -4.37
C ALA A 135 -6.01 -13.71 -4.29
N PHE A 136 -7.26 -13.27 -4.50
CA PHE A 136 -8.44 -14.11 -4.28
C PHE A 136 -9.12 -14.51 -5.59
N ILE A 137 -9.63 -15.75 -5.63
CA ILE A 137 -10.41 -16.25 -6.77
C ILE A 137 -11.65 -15.40 -7.02
N THR A 138 -12.31 -14.91 -5.99
CA THR A 138 -13.48 -14.04 -6.08
C THR A 138 -13.19 -12.77 -6.89
N ASP A 139 -12.02 -12.18 -6.67
CA ASP A 139 -11.57 -11.00 -7.43
C ASP A 139 -11.27 -11.36 -8.88
N ALA A 140 -10.51 -12.44 -9.10
CA ALA A 140 -10.16 -12.92 -10.44
C ALA A 140 -11.39 -13.17 -11.32
N MET A 141 -12.47 -13.71 -10.74
CA MET A 141 -13.71 -14.05 -11.43
C MET A 141 -14.48 -12.83 -11.94
N ILE A 142 -14.43 -11.71 -11.26
CA ILE A 142 -15.21 -10.49 -11.59
C ILE A 142 -14.38 -9.41 -12.27
N LEU A 143 -13.04 -9.47 -12.17
CA LEU A 143 -12.14 -8.38 -12.53
C LEU A 143 -12.30 -7.93 -13.98
N HIS A 144 -12.35 -8.85 -14.93
CA HIS A 144 -12.51 -8.51 -16.36
C HIS A 144 -13.78 -7.71 -16.62
N ARG A 145 -14.93 -8.20 -16.14
CA ARG A 145 -16.21 -7.54 -16.36
C ARG A 145 -16.30 -6.19 -15.68
N LEU A 146 -15.71 -6.08 -14.47
CA LEU A 146 -15.65 -4.83 -13.74
C LEU A 146 -14.80 -3.79 -14.48
N LEU A 147 -13.56 -4.14 -14.88
CA LEU A 147 -12.68 -3.25 -15.62
C LEU A 147 -13.27 -2.84 -16.96
N ASP A 148 -13.86 -3.78 -17.72
CA ASP A 148 -14.52 -3.49 -18.99
C ASP A 148 -15.67 -2.50 -18.82
N SER A 149 -16.53 -2.72 -17.82
CA SER A 149 -17.61 -1.78 -17.48
C SER A 149 -17.07 -0.39 -17.13
N LEU A 150 -16.02 -0.31 -16.33
CA LEU A 150 -15.40 0.96 -15.95
C LEU A 150 -14.81 1.70 -17.16
N PHE A 151 -14.06 1.01 -18.02
CA PHE A 151 -13.51 1.62 -19.25
C PHE A 151 -14.62 2.09 -20.21
N ARG A 152 -15.65 1.28 -20.43
CA ARG A 152 -16.81 1.67 -21.28
C ARG A 152 -17.55 2.88 -20.72
N ASN A 153 -17.61 3.03 -19.41
CA ASN A 153 -18.23 4.17 -18.73
C ASN A 153 -17.26 5.40 -18.59
N GLY A 154 -16.11 5.33 -19.22
CA GLY A 154 -15.18 6.45 -19.32
C GLY A 154 -14.42 6.74 -18.03
N VAL A 155 -13.98 5.70 -17.32
CA VAL A 155 -13.07 5.76 -16.18
C VAL A 155 -11.68 5.34 -16.64
N GLY A 156 -10.68 6.17 -16.40
CA GLY A 156 -9.27 5.85 -16.64
C GLY A 156 -8.58 5.32 -15.41
N PHE A 157 -7.42 4.68 -15.63
CA PHE A 157 -6.64 4.03 -14.57
C PHE A 157 -5.17 4.42 -14.64
N VAL A 158 -4.57 4.62 -13.46
CA VAL A 158 -3.12 4.58 -13.27
C VAL A 158 -2.86 3.67 -12.07
N THR A 159 -1.92 2.73 -12.19
CA THR A 159 -1.73 1.73 -11.14
C THR A 159 -0.27 1.39 -10.91
N THR A 160 0.06 1.04 -9.67
CA THR A 160 1.34 0.45 -9.28
C THR A 160 1.16 -1.02 -8.93
N SER A 161 2.15 -1.85 -9.26
CA SER A 161 2.19 -3.27 -8.91
C SER A 161 3.60 -3.74 -8.64
N ASN A 162 3.76 -4.83 -7.91
CA ASN A 162 5.04 -5.53 -7.81
C ASN A 162 5.23 -6.54 -8.94
N PHE A 163 4.19 -6.79 -9.74
CA PHE A 163 4.17 -7.83 -10.77
C PHE A 163 3.89 -7.23 -12.15
N HIS A 164 4.52 -7.82 -13.18
CA HIS A 164 4.07 -7.59 -14.55
C HIS A 164 2.62 -8.06 -14.70
N PRO A 165 1.79 -7.47 -15.59
CA PRO A 165 0.41 -7.92 -15.78
C PRO A 165 0.29 -9.43 -16.04
N ASP A 166 1.20 -10.02 -16.82
CA ASP A 166 1.19 -11.46 -17.12
C ASP A 166 1.48 -12.33 -15.88
N ASP A 167 2.09 -11.77 -14.85
CA ASP A 167 2.41 -12.44 -13.59
C ASP A 167 1.32 -12.22 -12.50
N LEU A 168 0.20 -11.60 -12.85
CA LEU A 168 -0.92 -11.50 -11.94
C LEU A 168 -1.60 -12.87 -11.75
N TYR A 169 -1.81 -13.26 -10.49
CA TYR A 169 -2.49 -14.50 -10.11
C TYR A 169 -1.86 -15.77 -10.75
N PRO A 170 -0.53 -16.00 -10.69
CA PRO A 170 0.20 -16.92 -11.55
C PRO A 170 -0.19 -18.39 -11.37
N ASN A 171 -0.48 -18.83 -10.15
CA ASN A 171 -0.86 -20.20 -9.80
C ASN A 171 -2.27 -20.30 -9.23
N GLY A 172 -3.11 -19.31 -9.53
CA GLY A 172 -4.46 -19.23 -8.98
C GLY A 172 -5.41 -20.25 -9.61
N LEU A 173 -6.37 -20.70 -8.82
CA LEU A 173 -7.45 -21.56 -9.29
C LEU A 173 -8.27 -20.82 -10.34
N HIS A 174 -8.57 -21.48 -11.47
CA HIS A 174 -9.26 -20.87 -12.63
C HIS A 174 -8.55 -19.63 -13.18
N ARG A 175 -7.24 -19.69 -13.33
CA ARG A 175 -6.43 -18.60 -13.89
C ARG A 175 -6.89 -18.13 -15.27
N ASP A 176 -7.53 -19.00 -16.05
CA ASP A 176 -8.15 -18.66 -17.34
C ASP A 176 -9.16 -17.51 -17.26
N ARG A 177 -9.79 -17.32 -16.11
CA ARG A 177 -10.77 -16.26 -15.87
C ARG A 177 -10.19 -14.86 -15.75
N ILE A 178 -8.93 -14.75 -15.31
CA ILE A 178 -8.26 -13.43 -15.20
C ILE A 178 -7.56 -13.03 -16.51
N LEU A 179 -7.23 -13.98 -17.39
CA LEU A 179 -6.51 -13.67 -18.64
C LEU A 179 -7.17 -12.54 -19.45
N PRO A 180 -8.50 -12.49 -19.64
CA PRO A 180 -9.13 -11.39 -20.34
C PRO A 180 -8.93 -10.03 -19.65
N ALA A 181 -8.85 -10.00 -18.31
CA ALA A 181 -8.53 -8.77 -17.56
C ALA A 181 -7.09 -8.33 -17.81
N ILE A 182 -6.14 -9.27 -17.83
CA ILE A 182 -4.74 -9.01 -18.15
C ILE A 182 -4.59 -8.40 -19.55
N GLU A 183 -5.23 -9.00 -20.55
CA GLU A 183 -5.19 -8.47 -21.92
C GLU A 183 -5.84 -7.08 -22.02
N LEU A 184 -6.92 -6.85 -21.30
CA LEU A 184 -7.58 -5.55 -21.24
C LEU A 184 -6.67 -4.49 -20.59
N LEU A 185 -5.99 -4.82 -19.50
CA LEU A 185 -5.02 -3.92 -18.86
C LEU A 185 -3.88 -3.57 -19.83
N LYS A 186 -3.29 -4.56 -20.51
CA LYS A 186 -2.22 -4.36 -21.51
C LYS A 186 -2.68 -3.51 -22.70
N ALA A 187 -3.93 -3.65 -23.11
CA ALA A 187 -4.50 -2.86 -24.22
C ALA A 187 -4.81 -1.40 -23.83
N LYS A 188 -5.16 -1.16 -22.56
CA LYS A 188 -5.63 0.16 -22.10
C LYS A 188 -4.57 0.96 -21.36
N LEU A 189 -3.50 0.33 -20.88
CA LEU A 189 -2.46 0.97 -20.08
C LEU A 189 -1.08 0.84 -20.74
N ALA A 190 -0.26 1.85 -20.62
CA ALA A 190 1.18 1.75 -20.91
C ALA A 190 1.86 0.97 -19.78
N ILE A 191 2.53 -0.12 -20.12
CA ILE A 191 3.17 -1.02 -19.14
C ILE A 191 4.62 -0.58 -18.98
N ILE A 192 4.99 -0.10 -17.78
CA ILE A 192 6.30 0.51 -17.51
C ILE A 192 7.00 -0.24 -16.38
N ASN A 193 8.17 -0.76 -16.67
CA ASN A 193 9.06 -1.30 -15.65
C ASN A 193 9.86 -0.16 -15.00
N VAL A 194 9.68 0.00 -13.69
CA VAL A 194 10.41 0.99 -12.87
C VAL A 194 11.56 0.36 -12.08
N ASP A 195 11.87 -0.91 -12.34
CA ASP A 195 12.97 -1.61 -11.67
C ASP A 195 14.31 -1.32 -12.32
N ASN A 196 15.22 -0.76 -11.54
CA ASN A 196 16.63 -0.52 -11.93
C ASN A 196 17.62 -1.38 -11.12
N GLY A 197 17.11 -2.34 -10.33
CA GLY A 197 17.94 -3.16 -9.45
C GLY A 197 18.29 -2.47 -8.10
N THR A 198 17.92 -1.20 -7.88
CA THR A 198 18.24 -0.47 -6.65
C THR A 198 17.04 -0.42 -5.72
N ASP A 199 17.13 -1.00 -4.54
CA ASP A 199 16.11 -0.85 -3.48
C ASP A 199 16.42 0.39 -2.63
N TYR A 200 15.69 1.48 -2.87
CA TYR A 200 15.84 2.73 -2.15
C TYR A 200 15.42 2.62 -0.68
N ARG A 201 14.42 1.80 -0.37
CA ARG A 201 13.97 1.57 1.02
C ARG A 201 15.04 0.87 1.83
N ARG A 202 15.69 -0.13 1.25
CA ARG A 202 16.79 -0.84 1.90
C ARG A 202 17.90 0.14 2.29
N ARG A 203 18.32 1.01 1.36
CA ARG A 203 19.34 2.03 1.64
C ARG A 203 18.92 2.99 2.75
N THR A 204 17.66 3.36 2.80
CA THR A 204 17.10 4.22 3.85
C THR A 204 17.04 3.47 5.16
N MET A 205 16.54 2.23 5.16
CA MET A 205 16.41 1.39 6.35
C MET A 205 17.76 1.08 6.99
N GLU A 206 18.82 0.84 6.20
CA GLU A 206 20.18 0.60 6.70
C GLU A 206 20.77 1.82 7.45
N LYS A 207 20.23 3.02 7.23
CA LYS A 207 20.65 4.27 7.90
C LYS A 207 19.81 4.62 9.12
N VAL A 208 18.64 4.01 9.26
CA VAL A 208 17.70 4.29 10.35
C VAL A 208 18.00 3.36 11.52
N LYS A 209 18.14 3.92 12.72
CA LYS A 209 18.16 3.13 13.94
C LYS A 209 16.78 2.52 14.17
N LEU A 210 16.69 1.21 14.36
CA LEU A 210 15.42 0.48 14.41
C LEU A 210 14.84 0.35 15.82
N TYR A 211 15.68 0.41 16.85
CA TYR A 211 15.27 0.30 18.25
C TYR A 211 15.74 1.53 19.03
N HIS A 212 14.80 2.24 19.63
CA HIS A 212 15.04 3.48 20.38
C HIS A 212 14.67 3.29 21.85
N THR A 213 15.61 3.55 22.73
CA THR A 213 15.42 3.54 24.19
C THR A 213 16.32 4.61 24.82
N PRO A 214 15.94 5.21 25.94
CA PRO A 214 14.65 5.11 26.63
C PRO A 214 13.53 5.86 25.89
N LEU A 215 12.28 5.72 26.36
CA LEU A 215 11.16 6.53 25.90
C LEU A 215 11.38 8.00 26.19
N GLY A 216 10.86 8.87 25.34
CA GLY A 216 10.91 10.31 25.50
C GLY A 216 10.92 11.04 24.16
N GLU A 217 11.03 12.36 24.24
CA GLU A 217 10.93 13.25 23.08
C GLU A 217 11.95 12.93 21.96
N THR A 218 13.17 12.56 22.33
CA THR A 218 14.21 12.15 21.37
C THR A 218 13.83 10.90 20.59
N SER A 219 13.24 9.91 21.26
CA SER A 219 12.77 8.68 20.61
C SER A 219 11.56 8.98 19.70
N ASP A 220 10.64 9.83 20.14
CA ASP A 220 9.48 10.23 19.35
C ASP A 220 9.88 11.00 18.08
N GLN A 221 10.87 11.91 18.20
CA GLN A 221 11.43 12.62 17.06
C GLN A 221 12.10 11.65 16.07
N ALA A 222 12.90 10.70 16.58
CA ALA A 222 13.56 9.70 15.75
C ALA A 222 12.54 8.80 14.99
N LEU A 223 11.45 8.38 15.64
CA LEU A 223 10.37 7.62 14.96
C LEU A 223 9.68 8.46 13.88
N ASN A 224 9.45 9.75 14.16
CA ASN A 224 8.86 10.65 13.18
C ASN A 224 9.77 10.89 11.97
N GLU A 225 11.07 11.04 12.19
CA GLU A 225 12.07 11.13 11.12
C GLU A 225 12.12 9.84 10.29
N ALA A 226 12.14 8.68 10.97
CA ALA A 226 12.10 7.38 10.31
C ALA A 226 10.84 7.22 9.44
N PHE A 227 9.67 7.61 9.97
CA PHE A 227 8.42 7.58 9.20
C PHE A 227 8.53 8.47 7.95
N ASN A 228 8.98 9.72 8.09
CA ASN A 228 9.11 10.65 6.97
C ASN A 228 10.11 10.17 5.89
N GLN A 229 11.17 9.49 6.31
CA GLN A 229 12.17 8.94 5.38
C GLN A 229 11.68 7.68 4.64
N LEU A 230 10.86 6.87 5.29
CA LEU A 230 10.39 5.58 4.77
C LEU A 230 9.04 5.65 4.07
N ALA A 231 8.20 6.61 4.45
CA ALA A 231 6.93 6.86 3.78
C ALA A 231 7.20 7.48 2.41
N GLU A 232 6.96 6.73 1.36
CA GLU A 232 7.15 7.18 -0.03
C GLU A 232 6.01 8.08 -0.53
N ALA A 233 4.98 8.30 0.31
CA ALA A 233 3.75 9.01 -0.02
C ALA A 233 3.39 10.02 1.09
N HIS A 234 2.45 10.92 0.80
CA HIS A 234 1.86 11.80 1.81
C HIS A 234 0.99 11.01 2.80
N ASP A 235 0.82 11.56 4.01
CA ASP A 235 -0.02 10.96 5.03
C ASP A 235 -1.44 10.68 4.50
N GLU A 236 -1.90 9.47 4.77
CA GLU A 236 -3.23 8.98 4.44
C GLU A 236 -4.13 9.02 5.68
N ASP A 237 -5.45 8.77 5.51
CA ASP A 237 -6.33 8.58 6.66
C ASP A 237 -5.79 7.47 7.57
N PRO A 238 -5.46 7.78 8.84
CA PRO A 238 -4.87 6.80 9.74
C PRO A 238 -5.85 5.71 10.24
N VAL A 239 -7.12 5.75 9.85
CA VAL A 239 -8.10 4.72 10.21
C VAL A 239 -7.92 3.49 9.31
N LEU A 240 -7.73 2.34 9.92
CA LEU A 240 -7.69 1.03 9.25
C LEU A 240 -8.93 0.23 9.64
N HIS A 241 -9.49 -0.48 8.67
CA HIS A 241 -10.55 -1.46 8.88
C HIS A 241 -9.95 -2.87 8.88
N ILE A 242 -9.79 -3.45 10.06
CA ILE A 242 -9.18 -4.77 10.29
C ILE A 242 -10.22 -5.68 10.91
N GLU A 243 -10.49 -6.85 10.30
CA GLU A 243 -11.47 -7.84 10.83
C GLU A 243 -12.80 -7.18 11.25
N SER A 244 -13.37 -6.32 10.42
CA SER A 244 -14.62 -5.58 10.67
C SER A 244 -14.56 -4.57 11.83
N ARG A 245 -13.38 -4.20 12.30
CA ARG A 245 -13.15 -3.21 13.36
C ARG A 245 -12.29 -2.06 12.85
N GLU A 246 -12.55 -0.87 13.35
CA GLU A 246 -11.69 0.28 13.11
C GLU A 246 -10.52 0.29 14.10
N ILE A 247 -9.32 0.46 13.56
CA ILE A 247 -8.09 0.65 14.33
C ILE A 247 -7.44 1.94 13.84
N ARG A 248 -7.23 2.87 14.76
CA ARG A 248 -6.60 4.14 14.43
C ARG A 248 -5.08 4.07 14.64
N ALA A 249 -4.33 4.23 13.57
CA ALA A 249 -2.89 4.42 13.62
C ALA A 249 -2.53 5.85 14.10
N VAL A 250 -1.28 6.07 14.49
CA VAL A 250 -0.73 7.41 14.70
C VAL A 250 -0.56 8.10 13.36
N ARG A 251 0.07 7.40 12.38
CA ARG A 251 0.24 7.85 11.01
C ARG A 251 0.22 6.65 10.05
N LYS A 252 -0.13 6.89 8.81
CA LYS A 252 -0.11 5.89 7.73
C LYS A 252 0.26 6.58 6.41
N ALA A 253 1.21 6.03 5.68
CA ALA A 253 1.55 6.49 4.33
C ALA A 253 2.40 5.45 3.57
N GLY A 254 2.10 5.24 2.30
CA GLY A 254 2.96 4.53 1.35
C GLY A 254 3.43 3.14 1.78
N GLY A 255 2.58 2.37 2.47
CA GLY A 255 2.92 1.04 2.98
C GLY A 255 3.71 1.04 4.30
N VAL A 256 3.86 2.20 4.94
CA VAL A 256 4.36 2.38 6.30
C VAL A 256 3.20 2.72 7.23
N VAL A 257 3.12 2.07 8.38
CA VAL A 257 2.11 2.35 9.39
C VAL A 257 2.75 2.52 10.76
N TRP A 258 2.27 3.51 11.52
CA TRP A 258 2.75 3.78 12.87
C TRP A 258 1.63 3.61 13.89
N PHE A 259 1.83 2.73 14.85
CA PHE A 259 0.91 2.50 15.96
C PHE A 259 1.58 2.80 17.30
N ASP A 260 0.74 3.22 18.24
CA ASP A 260 1.09 3.18 19.67
C ASP A 260 0.92 1.76 20.22
N PHE A 261 1.78 1.33 21.13
CA PHE A 261 1.74 0.01 21.76
C PHE A 261 0.36 -0.32 22.34
N ARG A 262 -0.29 0.63 23.02
CA ARG A 262 -1.60 0.42 23.62
C ARG A 262 -2.67 0.11 22.57
N THR A 263 -2.56 0.70 21.40
CA THR A 263 -3.50 0.43 20.29
C THR A 263 -3.40 -1.00 19.79
N LEU A 264 -2.18 -1.52 19.61
CA LEU A 264 -1.98 -2.87 19.08
C LEU A 264 -1.96 -3.95 20.17
N CYS A 265 -1.40 -3.68 21.33
CA CYS A 265 -1.17 -4.70 22.37
C CYS A 265 -2.01 -4.46 23.63
N GLY A 266 -2.54 -3.26 23.88
CA GLY A 266 -3.32 -2.94 25.09
C GLY A 266 -4.77 -3.40 25.05
N GLY A 267 -5.37 -3.60 23.87
CA GLY A 267 -6.76 -4.00 23.68
C GLY A 267 -6.94 -5.43 23.17
N PRO A 268 -8.19 -5.88 22.93
CA PRO A 268 -8.48 -7.20 22.41
C PRO A 268 -8.05 -7.30 20.94
N ARG A 269 -6.88 -7.85 20.69
CA ARG A 269 -6.31 -8.16 19.38
C ARG A 269 -6.00 -9.64 19.26
N SER A 270 -6.11 -10.15 18.04
CA SER A 270 -5.80 -11.53 17.69
C SER A 270 -4.62 -11.59 16.70
N GLN A 271 -4.09 -12.76 16.46
CA GLN A 271 -3.08 -12.95 15.41
C GLN A 271 -3.60 -12.56 14.02
N ASN A 272 -4.90 -12.74 13.75
CA ASN A 272 -5.48 -12.36 12.47
C ASN A 272 -5.40 -10.86 12.22
N ASP A 273 -5.58 -10.02 13.26
CA ASP A 273 -5.40 -8.57 13.15
C ASP A 273 -3.97 -8.25 12.67
N TYR A 274 -2.97 -8.90 13.24
CA TYR A 274 -1.56 -8.69 12.87
C TYR A 274 -1.22 -9.24 11.50
N LEU A 275 -1.81 -10.38 11.11
CA LEU A 275 -1.66 -10.94 9.77
C LEU A 275 -2.23 -9.99 8.72
N GLU A 276 -3.40 -9.41 8.97
CA GLU A 276 -4.01 -8.45 8.05
C GLU A 276 -3.18 -7.17 7.93
N ILE A 277 -2.66 -6.64 9.06
CA ILE A 277 -1.72 -5.51 9.03
C ILE A 277 -0.45 -5.88 8.23
N ALA A 278 0.12 -7.05 8.45
CA ALA A 278 1.33 -7.51 7.76
C ALA A 278 1.11 -7.75 6.25
N THR A 279 -0.13 -7.96 5.79
CA THR A 279 -0.46 -8.02 4.36
C THR A 279 -0.58 -6.65 3.72
N GLN A 280 -0.92 -5.62 4.48
CA GLN A 280 -1.10 -4.26 3.97
C GLN A 280 0.21 -3.44 4.00
N PHE A 281 1.05 -3.63 5.04
CA PHE A 281 2.21 -2.79 5.27
C PHE A 281 3.52 -3.58 5.22
N HIS A 282 4.56 -2.96 4.65
CA HIS A 282 5.91 -3.54 4.62
C HIS A 282 6.77 -3.09 5.81
N THR A 283 6.39 -2.00 6.48
CA THR A 283 7.08 -1.45 7.65
C THR A 283 6.05 -1.02 8.68
N LEU A 284 6.26 -1.45 9.91
CA LEU A 284 5.48 -1.07 11.07
C LEU A 284 6.36 -0.30 12.04
N ILE A 285 5.92 0.89 12.44
CA ILE A 285 6.51 1.66 13.52
C ILE A 285 5.65 1.44 14.77
N LEU A 286 6.28 1.09 15.89
CA LEU A 286 5.61 0.85 17.16
C LEU A 286 6.20 1.75 18.24
N SER A 287 5.42 2.70 18.75
CA SER A 287 5.86 3.59 19.82
C SER A 287 5.38 3.15 21.19
N ASN A 288 6.10 3.62 22.21
CA ASN A 288 5.73 3.53 23.64
C ASN A 288 5.61 2.11 24.17
N VAL A 289 6.51 1.21 23.78
CA VAL A 289 6.57 -0.14 24.35
C VAL A 289 7.09 -0.07 25.78
N PRO A 290 6.28 -0.39 26.81
CA PRO A 290 6.72 -0.32 28.20
C PRO A 290 7.55 -1.53 28.60
N ALA A 291 8.28 -1.42 29.70
CA ALA A 291 8.73 -2.58 30.47
C ALA A 291 7.48 -3.24 31.06
N MET A 292 7.09 -4.39 30.50
CA MET A 292 5.84 -5.07 30.83
C MET A 292 5.97 -5.83 32.15
N SER A 293 5.13 -5.50 33.11
CA SER A 293 5.07 -6.21 34.39
C SER A 293 4.29 -7.54 34.29
N VAL A 294 4.34 -8.34 35.33
CA VAL A 294 3.55 -9.60 35.48
C VAL A 294 2.05 -9.36 35.21
N ARG A 295 1.53 -8.18 35.56
CA ARG A 295 0.10 -7.83 35.33
C ARG A 295 -0.22 -7.60 33.85
N MET A 296 0.79 -7.41 33.02
CA MET A 296 0.68 -7.18 31.57
C MET A 296 0.92 -8.45 30.76
N ALA A 297 0.68 -9.62 31.33
CA ALA A 297 0.88 -10.90 30.64
C ALA A 297 0.07 -11.04 29.34
N SER A 298 -1.12 -10.43 29.27
CA SER A 298 -1.93 -10.41 28.05
C SER A 298 -1.35 -9.51 26.97
N GLU A 299 -0.81 -8.36 27.36
CA GLU A 299 -0.10 -7.43 26.47
C GLU A 299 1.19 -8.07 25.96
N ALA A 300 1.98 -8.69 26.84
CA ALA A 300 3.19 -9.41 26.48
C ALA A 300 2.91 -10.54 25.47
N ARG A 301 1.82 -11.29 25.65
CA ARG A 301 1.39 -12.31 24.69
C ARG A 301 1.05 -11.71 23.33
N ARG A 302 0.29 -10.62 23.29
CA ARG A 302 -0.06 -9.94 22.04
C ARG A 302 1.17 -9.34 21.36
N PHE A 303 2.09 -8.78 22.12
CA PHE A 303 3.37 -8.28 21.59
C PHE A 303 4.20 -9.43 20.98
N THR A 304 4.29 -10.58 21.65
CA THR A 304 4.93 -11.78 21.09
C THR A 304 4.28 -12.20 19.78
N TRP A 305 2.95 -12.27 19.71
CA TRP A 305 2.24 -12.60 18.46
C TRP A 305 2.50 -11.57 17.35
N LEU A 306 2.52 -10.28 17.67
CA LEU A 306 2.85 -9.25 16.73
C LEU A 306 4.25 -9.46 16.15
N VAL A 307 5.27 -9.59 17.00
CA VAL A 307 6.66 -9.83 16.58
C VAL A 307 6.77 -11.11 15.74
N ASP A 308 6.12 -12.20 16.18
CA ASP A 308 6.10 -13.46 15.44
C ASP A 308 5.55 -13.28 14.02
N VAL A 309 4.40 -12.62 13.88
CA VAL A 309 3.78 -12.37 12.57
C VAL A 309 4.67 -11.48 11.70
N LEU A 310 5.20 -10.38 12.24
CA LEU A 310 6.06 -9.49 11.47
C LEU A 310 7.34 -10.19 11.00
N TYR A 311 7.95 -10.99 11.87
CA TYR A 311 9.13 -11.79 11.55
C TYR A 311 8.85 -12.79 10.43
N ASP A 312 7.80 -13.60 10.57
CA ASP A 312 7.45 -14.64 9.59
C ASP A 312 7.06 -14.03 8.23
N ARG A 313 6.45 -12.84 8.22
CA ARG A 313 6.07 -12.08 7.02
C ARG A 313 7.18 -11.17 6.50
N ARG A 314 8.32 -11.08 7.18
CA ARG A 314 9.44 -10.21 6.87
C ARG A 314 9.05 -8.73 6.78
N VAL A 315 8.08 -8.33 7.57
CA VAL A 315 7.69 -6.93 7.76
C VAL A 315 8.72 -6.28 8.67
N LYS A 316 9.23 -5.12 8.29
CA LYS A 316 10.24 -4.42 9.09
C LYS A 316 9.56 -3.74 10.28
N ILE A 317 10.26 -3.73 11.43
CA ILE A 317 9.79 -3.02 12.62
C ILE A 317 10.78 -1.96 13.05
N ILE A 318 10.27 -0.79 13.39
CA ILE A 318 11.00 0.29 14.07
C ILE A 318 10.24 0.58 15.34
N MET A 319 10.91 0.67 16.48
CA MET A 319 10.18 0.83 17.74
C MET A 319 10.88 1.74 18.73
N SER A 320 10.08 2.34 19.62
CA SER A 320 10.56 2.96 20.84
C SER A 320 10.08 2.17 22.05
N ALA A 321 11.00 1.96 23.01
CA ALA A 321 10.75 1.17 24.19
C ALA A 321 11.35 1.81 25.44
N GLU A 322 10.79 1.48 26.59
CA GLU A 322 11.25 1.98 27.88
C GLU A 322 12.63 1.44 28.25
N VAL A 323 12.92 0.19 27.85
CA VAL A 323 14.14 -0.55 28.18
C VAL A 323 14.66 -1.30 26.95
N GLU A 324 15.87 -1.86 27.03
CA GLU A 324 16.41 -2.76 26.01
C GLU A 324 15.55 -4.04 25.87
N PRO A 325 15.63 -4.79 24.75
CA PRO A 325 14.73 -5.92 24.46
C PRO A 325 14.68 -6.98 25.58
N GLU A 326 15.81 -7.26 26.23
CA GLU A 326 15.90 -8.24 27.32
C GLU A 326 15.11 -7.82 28.57
N GLY A 327 14.91 -6.52 28.77
CA GLY A 327 14.18 -5.95 29.89
C GLY A 327 12.68 -5.82 29.67
N LEU A 328 12.17 -6.07 28.47
CA LEU A 328 10.76 -5.82 28.11
C LEU A 328 9.77 -6.69 28.91
N TYR A 329 10.11 -7.96 29.20
CA TYR A 329 9.26 -8.83 29.99
C TYR A 329 10.09 -9.92 30.67
N THR A 330 10.48 -9.70 31.92
CA THR A 330 11.40 -10.55 32.67
C THR A 330 10.73 -11.46 33.67
N GLU A 331 9.47 -11.18 34.04
CA GLU A 331 8.72 -11.91 35.06
C GLU A 331 7.28 -12.18 34.62
N GLY A 332 6.75 -13.35 34.93
CA GLY A 332 5.37 -13.72 34.68
C GLY A 332 5.20 -14.98 33.83
N PRO A 333 3.97 -15.35 33.46
CA PRO A 333 3.64 -16.63 32.82
C PRO A 333 4.39 -16.93 31.52
N LEU A 334 4.80 -15.89 30.77
CA LEU A 334 5.47 -16.02 29.48
C LEU A 334 6.96 -15.70 29.53
N ALA A 335 7.52 -15.43 30.72
CA ALA A 335 8.91 -15.03 30.86
C ALA A 335 9.91 -16.05 30.30
N HIS A 336 9.57 -17.34 30.36
CA HIS A 336 10.40 -18.42 29.81
C HIS A 336 10.34 -18.54 28.27
N GLU A 337 9.29 -18.02 27.63
CA GLU A 337 9.13 -18.01 26.17
C GLU A 337 9.64 -16.70 25.56
N PHE A 338 9.65 -15.61 26.31
CA PHE A 338 9.97 -14.28 25.85
C PHE A 338 11.39 -14.09 25.26
N PRO A 339 12.44 -14.83 25.72
CA PRO A 339 13.76 -14.80 25.07
C PRO A 339 13.72 -15.10 23.55
N ARG A 340 12.76 -15.89 23.06
CA ARG A 340 12.55 -16.10 21.63
C ARG A 340 12.09 -14.81 20.94
N THR A 341 11.23 -14.03 21.58
CA THR A 341 10.78 -12.73 21.05
C THR A 341 11.94 -11.75 21.00
N VAL A 342 12.80 -11.72 22.03
CA VAL A 342 14.02 -10.92 22.04
C VAL A 342 14.94 -11.30 20.88
N SER A 343 15.25 -12.59 20.72
CA SER A 343 16.11 -13.07 19.62
C SER A 343 15.57 -12.68 18.23
N ARG A 344 14.24 -12.72 18.05
CA ARG A 344 13.62 -12.27 16.79
C ARG A 344 13.76 -10.77 16.58
N LEU A 345 13.57 -9.96 17.62
CA LEU A 345 13.78 -8.52 17.55
C LEU A 345 15.22 -8.18 17.17
N ASP A 346 16.20 -8.89 17.74
CA ASP A 346 17.62 -8.72 17.42
C ASP A 346 17.92 -9.09 15.96
N GLU A 347 17.38 -10.24 15.50
CA GLU A 347 17.54 -10.67 14.12
C GLU A 347 16.86 -9.71 13.13
N MET A 348 15.69 -9.16 13.51
CA MET A 348 14.98 -8.18 12.67
C MET A 348 15.74 -6.86 12.50
N GLN A 349 16.73 -6.58 13.32
CA GLN A 349 17.63 -5.44 13.19
C GLN A 349 18.85 -5.73 12.30
N SER A 350 19.10 -6.99 11.95
CA SER A 350 20.26 -7.37 11.13
C SER A 350 20.15 -6.90 9.69
N ALA A 351 21.29 -6.63 9.06
CA ALA A 351 21.34 -6.28 7.63
C ALA A 351 20.80 -7.39 6.74
N GLU A 352 21.00 -8.63 7.15
CA GLU A 352 20.49 -9.83 6.45
C GLU A 352 18.97 -9.85 6.45
N PHE A 353 18.32 -9.62 7.60
CA PHE A 353 16.86 -9.58 7.69
C PHE A 353 16.28 -8.36 6.95
N LEU A 354 16.94 -7.22 7.02
CA LEU A 354 16.52 -6.02 6.30
C LEU A 354 16.56 -6.21 4.77
N ALA A 355 17.48 -7.06 4.28
CA ALA A 355 17.59 -7.40 2.88
C ALA A 355 16.51 -8.38 2.37
N LEU A 356 15.81 -9.08 3.25
CA LEU A 356 14.77 -10.03 2.86
C LEU A 356 13.54 -9.29 2.32
N GLU A 357 13.03 -9.75 1.18
CA GLU A 357 11.76 -9.28 0.64
C GLU A 357 10.59 -9.74 1.54
N ARG A 358 9.56 -8.89 1.64
CA ARG A 358 8.31 -9.25 2.34
C ARG A 358 7.73 -10.54 1.77
N ARG A 359 7.38 -11.48 2.64
CA ARG A 359 6.73 -12.72 2.24
C ARG A 359 5.24 -12.48 2.03
N MET A 360 4.82 -12.38 0.79
CA MET A 360 3.40 -12.45 0.43
C MET A 360 2.97 -13.92 0.58
N VAL A 361 1.97 -14.18 1.41
CA VAL A 361 1.44 -15.54 1.51
C VAL A 361 0.36 -15.72 0.46
N ASP A 362 0.56 -16.71 -0.41
CA ASP A 362 -0.56 -17.38 -1.04
C ASP A 362 -1.47 -17.92 0.08
N THR A 363 -2.61 -17.29 0.29
CA THR A 363 -3.65 -17.84 1.14
C THR A 363 -4.25 -19.07 0.43
N ARG A 364 -3.47 -20.13 0.35
CA ARG A 364 -4.04 -21.45 0.09
C ARG A 364 -4.68 -21.86 1.39
N LEU A 365 -5.99 -21.74 1.47
CA LEU A 365 -6.76 -22.52 2.41
C LEU A 365 -6.48 -23.99 2.08
N THR A 366 -5.73 -24.66 2.96
CA THR A 366 -5.74 -26.11 3.06
C THR A 366 -7.09 -26.56 3.55
#